data_d6ed151f3ee4683bb5dde7caae529e3a
#
_entry.id   d6ed151f3ee4683bb5dde7caae529e3a
#
_cell.length_a   1.000
_cell.length_b   1.000
_cell.length_c   1.000
_cell.angle_alpha   90.00
_cell.angle_beta   90.00
_cell.angle_gamma   90.00
#
_symmetry.space_group_name_H-M   'P 1'
#
loop_
_entity.id
_entity.type
_entity.pdbx_description
1 polymer ?
#
loop_
_entity_poly.entity_id
_entity_poly.type
_entity_poly.pdbx_seq_one_letter_code
_entity_poly.pdbx_strand_id
1 'polypeptide(L)'
;MNTLQFRRKVRKFATKFQYFMMSPLVLMSVWPSIALAQDSHSHPMAMQQELTAEQKSQQSALIKKVRESTERFKDVAEAEREGYALSFGCVSGPDQGAMGLHFINMYLVGKGTIDPAKPQIILYEPTADGSLKLTGADFLVDAQQWDADKTHKPGPPELMGQLFHYFESPNRFGLKAFYTLHVWAWKDNPNGAFVNWHPAVSCKLFNGPTS
;
A
#
# COMPACT_ATOMS: atom_id res chain seq x y z
N MET A 1 32.86 7.37 42.53
CA MET A 1 32.15 7.50 43.82
C MET A 1 30.80 8.14 43.59
N ASN A 2 29.78 7.54 44.15
CA ASN A 2 28.34 7.87 44.20
C ASN A 2 27.43 7.38 43.10
N THR A 3 26.99 6.16 43.34
CA THR A 3 25.78 5.52 42.83
C THR A 3 24.55 6.03 43.57
N LEU A 4 23.57 6.60 42.88
CA LEU A 4 22.24 6.89 43.44
C LEU A 4 21.22 5.90 42.85
N GLN A 5 20.86 4.95 43.70
CA GLN A 5 19.75 3.99 43.43
C GLN A 5 18.40 4.70 43.67
N PHE A 6 17.54 4.72 42.67
CA PHE A 6 16.14 5.15 42.80
C PHE A 6 15.24 3.94 42.96
N ARG A 7 14.88 3.61 44.21
CA ARG A 7 13.87 2.58 44.53
C ARG A 7 12.46 3.13 44.30
N ARG A 8 11.73 2.63 43.35
CA ARG A 8 10.27 2.87 43.19
C ARG A 8 9.49 1.90 44.09
N LYS A 9 8.77 2.48 45.05
CA LYS A 9 7.83 1.82 45.97
C LYS A 9 6.52 1.51 45.22
N VAL A 10 6.21 0.23 45.04
CA VAL A 10 4.91 -0.24 44.51
C VAL A 10 3.93 -0.33 45.68
N ARG A 11 2.88 0.49 45.67
CA ARG A 11 1.74 0.36 46.58
C ARG A 11 0.73 -0.62 46.02
N LYS A 12 0.53 -1.72 46.74
CA LYS A 12 -0.58 -2.69 46.49
C LYS A 12 -1.84 -2.12 47.15
N PHE A 13 -2.86 -1.82 46.39
CA PHE A 13 -4.21 -1.60 46.88
C PHE A 13 -4.96 -2.91 46.86
N ALA A 14 -5.32 -3.42 48.04
CA ALA A 14 -6.20 -4.56 48.24
C ALA A 14 -7.62 -4.01 48.43
N THR A 15 -8.51 -4.28 47.48
CA THR A 15 -9.94 -3.99 47.61
C THR A 15 -10.66 -5.25 48.11
N LYS A 16 -11.21 -5.17 49.31
CA LYS A 16 -12.09 -6.20 49.89
C LYS A 16 -13.46 -6.13 49.20
N PHE A 17 -13.86 -7.21 48.53
CA PHE A 17 -15.22 -7.40 48.05
C PHE A 17 -16.04 -8.06 49.15
N GLN A 18 -17.08 -7.37 49.64
CA GLN A 18 -18.05 -7.84 50.64
C GLN A 18 -19.23 -8.45 49.87
N TYR A 19 -19.43 -9.73 50.02
CA TYR A 19 -20.63 -10.44 49.49
C TYR A 19 -21.86 -10.09 50.34
N PHE A 20 -22.86 -9.49 49.68
CA PHE A 20 -24.17 -9.32 50.23
C PHE A 20 -25.10 -10.36 49.59
N MET A 21 -25.52 -11.39 50.41
CA MET A 21 -26.49 -12.37 49.98
C MET A 21 -27.88 -11.71 50.06
N MET A 22 -28.57 -11.61 48.94
CA MET A 22 -30.02 -11.39 48.89
C MET A 22 -30.69 -12.50 48.08
N SER A 23 -31.62 -13.22 48.72
CA SER A 23 -32.45 -14.27 48.15
C SER A 23 -33.30 -13.78 46.97
N PRO A 24 -33.53 -14.64 45.97
CA PRO A 24 -34.37 -14.30 44.84
C PRO A 24 -35.85 -14.60 45.15
N LEU A 25 -36.67 -13.57 45.03
CA LEU A 25 -38.13 -13.74 44.89
C LEU A 25 -38.42 -13.99 43.40
N VAL A 26 -38.86 -15.23 43.09
CA VAL A 26 -39.26 -15.58 41.72
C VAL A 26 -40.62 -15.00 41.41
N LEU A 27 -40.68 -13.93 40.66
CA LEU A 27 -41.88 -13.46 39.98
C LEU A 27 -41.84 -13.93 38.52
N MET A 28 -42.65 -14.94 38.23
CA MET A 28 -42.90 -15.37 36.83
C MET A 28 -43.69 -14.29 36.11
N SER A 29 -43.05 -13.46 35.33
CA SER A 29 -43.68 -12.60 34.35
C SER A 29 -43.66 -13.31 32.98
N VAL A 30 -44.87 -13.70 32.53
CA VAL A 30 -45.12 -14.20 31.17
C VAL A 30 -44.96 -13.03 30.21
N TRP A 31 -43.89 -12.96 29.48
CA TRP A 31 -43.69 -12.00 28.40
C TRP A 31 -44.20 -12.61 27.09
N PRO A 32 -45.02 -11.91 26.32
CA PRO A 32 -45.34 -12.36 24.97
C PRO A 32 -44.09 -12.30 24.09
N SER A 33 -43.75 -13.43 23.49
CA SER A 33 -42.68 -13.52 22.48
C SER A 33 -43.10 -12.70 21.26
N ILE A 34 -42.62 -11.47 21.17
CA ILE A 34 -42.64 -10.74 19.91
C ILE A 34 -41.52 -11.37 19.07
N ALA A 35 -41.90 -12.17 18.10
CA ALA A 35 -41.00 -12.63 17.04
C ALA A 35 -40.57 -11.38 16.24
N LEU A 36 -39.41 -10.82 16.58
CA LEU A 36 -38.73 -9.89 15.69
C LEU A 36 -38.32 -10.68 14.45
N ALA A 37 -39.04 -10.43 13.35
CA ALA A 37 -38.56 -10.82 12.04
C ALA A 37 -37.17 -10.21 11.89
N GLN A 38 -36.12 -11.06 11.89
CA GLN A 38 -34.79 -10.67 11.44
C GLN A 38 -34.92 -10.38 9.95
N ASP A 39 -35.09 -9.11 9.60
CA ASP A 39 -34.76 -8.63 8.28
C ASP A 39 -33.28 -9.00 8.03
N SER A 40 -33.09 -10.08 7.30
CA SER A 40 -31.81 -10.39 6.68
C SER A 40 -31.54 -9.28 5.67
N HIS A 41 -30.92 -8.19 6.15
CA HIS A 41 -30.25 -7.26 5.28
C HIS A 41 -29.12 -8.04 4.59
N SER A 42 -29.46 -8.72 3.49
CA SER A 42 -28.51 -9.08 2.48
C SER A 42 -27.92 -7.75 2.01
N HIS A 43 -26.72 -7.40 2.53
CA HIS A 43 -25.93 -6.36 1.91
C HIS A 43 -25.81 -6.76 0.44
N PRO A 44 -26.29 -5.95 -0.52
CA PRO A 44 -26.01 -6.22 -1.90
C PRO A 44 -24.49 -6.28 -1.99
N MET A 45 -23.96 -7.42 -2.40
CA MET A 45 -22.53 -7.52 -2.77
C MET A 45 -22.33 -6.33 -3.70
N ALA A 46 -21.43 -5.41 -3.30
CA ALA A 46 -21.11 -4.24 -4.11
C ALA A 46 -20.80 -4.79 -5.51
N MET A 47 -21.70 -4.58 -6.44
CA MET A 47 -21.51 -5.00 -7.83
C MET A 47 -20.25 -4.31 -8.27
N GLN A 48 -19.20 -5.08 -8.48
CA GLN A 48 -17.92 -4.58 -8.98
C GLN A 48 -18.27 -3.95 -10.34
N GLN A 49 -18.34 -2.62 -10.36
CA GLN A 49 -18.78 -1.88 -11.53
C GLN A 49 -17.81 -2.18 -12.66
N GLU A 50 -18.27 -2.84 -13.70
CA GLU A 50 -17.42 -3.13 -14.86
C GLU A 50 -16.90 -1.84 -15.45
N LEU A 51 -15.58 -1.82 -15.73
CA LEU A 51 -14.95 -0.70 -16.39
C LEU A 51 -15.60 -0.41 -17.74
N THR A 52 -15.84 0.85 -18.05
CA THR A 52 -16.31 1.27 -19.37
C THR A 52 -15.27 0.98 -20.45
N ALA A 53 -15.70 0.95 -21.71
CA ALA A 53 -14.78 0.77 -22.84
C ALA A 53 -13.69 1.86 -22.86
N GLU A 54 -14.05 3.11 -22.52
CA GLU A 54 -13.12 4.24 -22.42
C GLU A 54 -12.09 3.99 -21.30
N GLN A 55 -12.51 3.61 -20.09
CA GLN A 55 -11.60 3.29 -19.00
C GLN A 55 -10.64 2.14 -19.35
N LYS A 56 -11.13 1.08 -19.99
CA LYS A 56 -10.29 -0.03 -20.48
C LYS A 56 -9.27 0.45 -21.52
N SER A 57 -9.67 1.36 -22.41
CA SER A 57 -8.78 1.95 -23.42
C SER A 57 -7.67 2.79 -22.77
N GLN A 58 -8.01 3.65 -21.80
CA GLN A 58 -7.06 4.49 -21.08
C GLN A 58 -6.05 3.64 -20.28
N GLN A 59 -6.52 2.58 -19.58
CA GLN A 59 -5.67 1.63 -18.88
C GLN A 59 -4.67 0.95 -19.83
N SER A 60 -5.16 0.46 -20.96
CA SER A 60 -4.30 -0.19 -21.96
C SER A 60 -3.28 0.75 -22.55
N ALA A 61 -3.65 2.01 -22.79
CA ALA A 61 -2.76 3.03 -23.29
C ALA A 61 -1.67 3.39 -22.28
N LEU A 62 -2.00 3.49 -20.98
CA LEU A 62 -1.02 3.72 -19.92
C LEU A 62 -0.01 2.57 -19.81
N ILE A 63 -0.49 1.32 -19.76
CA ILE A 63 0.37 0.13 -19.72
C ILE A 63 1.32 0.10 -20.93
N LYS A 64 0.79 0.36 -22.12
CA LYS A 64 1.60 0.43 -23.35
C LYS A 64 2.67 1.52 -23.24
N LYS A 65 2.31 2.71 -22.77
CA LYS A 65 3.23 3.84 -22.62
C LYS A 65 4.36 3.54 -21.63
N VAL A 66 4.02 2.91 -20.49
CA VAL A 66 5.01 2.47 -19.50
C VAL A 66 5.93 1.40 -20.10
N ARG A 67 5.40 0.40 -20.82
CA ARG A 67 6.23 -0.61 -21.51
C ARG A 67 7.22 0.05 -22.46
N GLU A 68 6.76 0.92 -23.36
CA GLU A 68 7.60 1.60 -24.33
C GLU A 68 8.72 2.43 -23.67
N SER A 69 8.38 3.15 -22.61
CA SER A 69 9.35 4.03 -21.93
C SER A 69 10.35 3.30 -21.05
N THR A 70 10.01 2.08 -20.57
CA THR A 70 10.83 1.31 -19.63
C THR A 70 11.49 0.08 -20.25
N GLU A 71 11.30 -0.20 -21.54
CA GLU A 71 11.81 -1.43 -22.17
C GLU A 71 13.33 -1.61 -22.02
N ARG A 72 14.11 -0.53 -22.12
CA ARG A 72 15.55 -0.55 -21.93
C ARG A 72 15.96 -0.95 -20.52
N PHE A 73 15.12 -0.74 -19.54
CA PHE A 73 15.36 -1.10 -18.15
C PHE A 73 15.17 -2.60 -17.84
N LYS A 74 14.92 -3.45 -18.86
CA LYS A 74 15.12 -4.89 -18.74
C LYS A 74 16.58 -5.22 -18.40
N ASP A 75 17.52 -4.37 -18.82
CA ASP A 75 18.86 -4.30 -18.27
C ASP A 75 18.88 -3.32 -17.08
N VAL A 76 19.06 -3.84 -15.88
CA VAL A 76 19.06 -3.03 -14.66
C VAL A 76 20.17 -1.97 -14.66
N ALA A 77 21.30 -2.25 -15.32
CA ALA A 77 22.40 -1.29 -15.44
C ALA A 77 22.01 -0.04 -16.24
N GLU A 78 21.03 -0.14 -17.15
CA GLU A 78 20.47 1.03 -17.84
C GLU A 78 19.70 1.89 -16.87
N ALA A 79 18.88 1.30 -15.97
CA ALA A 79 18.18 2.05 -14.96
C ALA A 79 19.16 2.78 -14.02
N GLU A 80 20.19 2.08 -13.56
CA GLU A 80 21.22 2.68 -12.69
C GLU A 80 21.96 3.83 -13.37
N ARG A 81 22.30 3.70 -14.66
CA ARG A 81 22.95 4.77 -15.44
C ARG A 81 22.05 6.01 -15.59
N GLU A 82 20.74 5.82 -15.62
CA GLU A 82 19.77 6.92 -15.67
C GLU A 82 19.42 7.48 -14.27
N GLY A 83 20.12 7.04 -13.21
CA GLY A 83 19.99 7.58 -11.85
C GLY A 83 18.91 6.91 -11.00
N TYR A 84 18.43 5.74 -11.39
CA TYR A 84 17.59 4.90 -10.53
C TYR A 84 18.48 4.08 -9.60
N ALA A 85 18.14 4.03 -8.32
CA ALA A 85 18.88 3.27 -7.32
C ALA A 85 17.93 2.48 -6.43
N LEU A 86 18.33 1.26 -6.05
CA LEU A 86 17.57 0.42 -5.13
C LEU A 86 17.33 1.15 -3.80
N SER A 87 16.08 1.24 -3.40
CA SER A 87 15.64 1.85 -2.16
C SER A 87 14.64 0.91 -1.45
N PHE A 88 14.65 0.91 -0.11
CA PHE A 88 13.78 0.11 0.76
C PHE A 88 13.98 -1.42 0.68
N GLY A 89 14.93 -1.90 -0.10
CA GLY A 89 15.13 -3.33 -0.33
C GLY A 89 13.98 -3.97 -1.12
N CYS A 90 13.64 -5.21 -0.81
CA CYS A 90 12.50 -5.89 -1.43
C CYS A 90 11.25 -5.73 -0.56
N VAL A 91 10.21 -5.11 -1.11
CA VAL A 91 8.97 -4.79 -0.40
C VAL A 91 8.00 -5.96 -0.47
N SER A 92 7.66 -6.53 0.70
CA SER A 92 6.75 -7.68 0.81
C SER A 92 5.57 -7.38 1.75
N GLY A 93 4.44 -8.01 1.48
CA GLY A 93 3.28 -8.06 2.36
C GLY A 93 3.19 -9.43 3.05
N PRO A 94 2.56 -9.53 4.24
CA PRO A 94 2.47 -10.80 4.96
C PRO A 94 1.70 -11.87 4.18
N ASP A 95 0.59 -11.51 3.53
CA ASP A 95 -0.32 -12.48 2.87
C ASP A 95 -0.69 -12.08 1.44
N GLN A 96 -0.12 -11.00 0.90
CA GLN A 96 -0.54 -10.40 -0.37
C GLN A 96 0.50 -10.58 -1.49
N GLY A 97 1.60 -11.30 -1.21
CA GLY A 97 2.76 -11.37 -2.10
C GLY A 97 3.71 -10.21 -1.89
N ALA A 98 4.25 -9.65 -2.96
CA ALA A 98 5.22 -8.56 -2.87
C ALA A 98 5.00 -7.49 -3.94
N MET A 99 5.52 -6.29 -3.69
CA MET A 99 5.72 -5.25 -4.72
C MET A 99 7.05 -5.46 -5.45
N GLY A 100 8.03 -6.11 -4.79
CA GLY A 100 9.37 -6.33 -5.32
C GLY A 100 10.36 -5.22 -4.96
N LEU A 101 11.36 -5.07 -5.80
CA LEU A 101 12.48 -4.13 -5.63
C LEU A 101 12.15 -2.80 -6.29
N HIS A 102 12.32 -1.70 -5.55
CA HIS A 102 12.04 -0.34 -6.02
C HIS A 102 13.35 0.39 -6.33
N PHE A 103 13.61 0.59 -7.60
CA PHE A 103 14.72 1.44 -8.07
C PHE A 103 14.17 2.85 -8.28
N ILE A 104 14.54 3.77 -7.41
CA ILE A 104 13.96 5.13 -7.34
C ILE A 104 14.93 6.15 -7.94
N ASN A 105 14.41 7.00 -8.83
CA ASN A 105 15.10 8.19 -9.29
C ASN A 105 14.66 9.40 -8.46
N MET A 106 15.44 9.73 -7.43
CA MET A 106 15.14 10.83 -6.50
C MET A 106 15.11 12.22 -7.18
N TYR A 107 15.81 12.39 -8.30
CA TYR A 107 15.72 13.62 -9.08
C TYR A 107 14.34 13.80 -9.71
N LEU A 108 13.76 12.72 -10.25
CA LEU A 108 12.41 12.75 -10.80
C LEU A 108 11.36 12.93 -9.70
N VAL A 109 11.53 12.29 -8.53
CA VAL A 109 10.66 12.51 -7.35
C VAL A 109 10.68 13.98 -6.95
N GLY A 110 11.86 14.59 -6.83
CA GLY A 110 12.02 15.99 -6.44
C GLY A 110 11.41 17.01 -7.40
N LYS A 111 11.18 16.63 -8.67
CA LYS A 111 10.47 17.49 -9.64
C LYS A 111 8.98 17.64 -9.34
N GLY A 112 8.37 16.67 -8.66
CA GLY A 112 6.93 16.68 -8.36
C GLY A 112 6.02 16.65 -9.59
N THR A 113 6.54 16.22 -10.77
CA THR A 113 5.78 16.15 -12.02
C THR A 113 5.47 14.71 -12.38
N ILE A 114 4.32 14.46 -13.00
CA ILE A 114 3.89 13.15 -13.46
C ILE A 114 3.93 13.10 -14.99
N ASP A 115 4.76 12.21 -15.54
CA ASP A 115 4.91 11.98 -16.97
C ASP A 115 4.86 10.45 -17.22
N PRO A 116 3.88 9.93 -17.98
CA PRO A 116 3.76 8.48 -18.22
C PRO A 116 4.99 7.87 -18.91
N ALA A 117 5.86 8.69 -19.51
CA ALA A 117 7.11 8.26 -20.12
C ALA A 117 8.33 8.31 -19.16
N LYS A 118 8.16 8.86 -17.95
CA LYS A 118 9.26 9.07 -16.98
C LYS A 118 8.81 8.70 -15.57
N PRO A 119 8.54 7.42 -15.30
CA PRO A 119 8.17 6.97 -13.97
C PRO A 119 9.30 7.27 -12.96
N GLN A 120 8.94 7.62 -11.74
CA GLN A 120 9.90 7.89 -10.67
C GLN A 120 10.56 6.61 -10.17
N ILE A 121 9.93 5.45 -10.35
CA ILE A 121 10.37 4.17 -9.82
C ILE A 121 10.27 3.10 -10.90
N ILE A 122 11.31 2.28 -11.01
CA ILE A 122 11.31 1.05 -11.82
C ILE A 122 11.25 -0.15 -10.88
N LEU A 123 10.41 -1.12 -11.22
CA LEU A 123 10.09 -2.25 -10.35
C LEU A 123 10.67 -3.55 -10.91
N TYR A 124 11.30 -4.31 -10.01
CA TYR A 124 11.88 -5.60 -10.36
C TYR A 124 11.48 -6.70 -9.37
N GLU A 125 11.47 -7.94 -9.86
CA GLU A 125 11.47 -9.13 -9.01
C GLU A 125 12.82 -9.84 -9.07
N PRO A 126 13.31 -10.39 -7.94
CA PRO A 126 14.54 -11.20 -7.95
C PRO A 126 14.23 -12.57 -8.55
N THR A 127 15.19 -13.12 -9.32
CA THR A 127 15.10 -14.43 -9.95
C THR A 127 16.05 -15.44 -9.32
N ALA A 128 15.88 -16.73 -9.63
CA ALA A 128 16.65 -17.81 -9.00
C ALA A 128 18.13 -17.81 -9.40
N ASP A 129 18.47 -17.25 -10.54
CA ASP A 129 19.86 -17.08 -11.01
C ASP A 129 20.54 -15.82 -10.46
N GLY A 130 19.85 -15.07 -9.57
CA GLY A 130 20.36 -13.86 -8.96
C GLY A 130 20.18 -12.61 -9.82
N SER A 131 19.60 -12.73 -11.02
CA SER A 131 19.26 -11.57 -11.85
C SER A 131 17.98 -10.86 -11.36
N LEU A 132 17.72 -9.69 -11.94
CA LEU A 132 16.50 -8.93 -11.68
C LEU A 132 15.64 -8.90 -12.94
N LYS A 133 14.36 -9.22 -12.80
CA LYS A 133 13.40 -9.19 -13.89
C LYS A 133 12.48 -7.98 -13.74
N LEU A 134 12.41 -7.15 -14.77
CA LEU A 134 11.52 -6.00 -14.82
C LEU A 134 10.05 -6.45 -14.72
N THR A 135 9.29 -5.84 -13.80
CA THR A 135 7.87 -6.15 -13.57
C THR A 135 6.94 -4.98 -13.89
N GLY A 136 7.42 -3.76 -13.74
CA GLY A 136 6.61 -2.57 -13.96
C GLY A 136 7.30 -1.28 -13.58
N ALA A 137 6.48 -0.29 -13.30
CA ALA A 137 6.92 1.01 -12.83
C ALA A 137 5.97 1.55 -11.77
N ASP A 138 6.42 2.56 -11.01
CA ASP A 138 5.58 3.27 -10.06
C ASP A 138 5.81 4.78 -10.21
N PHE A 139 4.74 5.55 -10.14
CA PHE A 139 4.76 7.00 -10.15
C PHE A 139 4.59 7.49 -8.73
N LEU A 140 5.44 8.41 -8.29
CA LEU A 140 5.43 8.91 -6.91
C LEU A 140 5.63 10.42 -6.88
N VAL A 141 4.78 11.12 -6.11
CA VAL A 141 4.93 12.54 -5.79
C VAL A 141 4.71 12.78 -4.30
N ASP A 142 5.46 13.73 -3.72
CA ASP A 142 5.25 14.20 -2.35
C ASP A 142 3.85 14.82 -2.25
N ALA A 143 3.04 14.37 -1.29
CA ALA A 143 1.65 14.83 -1.17
C ALA A 143 1.56 16.29 -0.77
N GLN A 144 2.44 16.77 0.12
CA GLN A 144 2.45 18.17 0.53
C GLN A 144 2.83 19.10 -0.64
N GLN A 145 3.82 18.69 -1.45
CA GLN A 145 4.23 19.45 -2.63
C GLN A 145 3.11 19.48 -3.68
N TRP A 146 2.47 18.34 -3.95
CA TRP A 146 1.37 18.23 -4.89
C TRP A 146 0.17 19.09 -4.48
N ASP A 147 -0.27 18.99 -3.24
CA ASP A 147 -1.45 19.70 -2.73
C ASP A 147 -1.23 21.22 -2.61
N ALA A 148 0.02 21.64 -2.44
CA ALA A 148 0.38 23.06 -2.40
C ALA A 148 0.38 23.73 -3.79
N ASP A 149 0.58 22.97 -4.85
CA ASP A 149 0.61 23.47 -6.22
C ASP A 149 -0.80 23.73 -6.75
N LYS A 150 -1.16 25.00 -6.87
CA LYS A 150 -2.49 25.46 -7.33
C LYS A 150 -2.70 25.34 -8.85
N THR A 151 -1.71 24.88 -9.59
CA THR A 151 -1.85 24.59 -11.03
C THR A 151 -2.58 23.26 -11.26
N HIS A 152 -2.61 22.39 -10.26
CA HIS A 152 -3.34 21.11 -10.28
C HIS A 152 -4.80 21.30 -9.82
N LYS A 153 -5.67 20.40 -10.27
CA LYS A 153 -7.00 20.26 -9.67
C LYS A 153 -6.87 19.78 -8.23
N PRO A 154 -7.73 20.23 -7.30
CA PRO A 154 -7.75 19.67 -5.93
C PRO A 154 -7.99 18.17 -5.93
N GLY A 155 -7.25 17.44 -5.08
CA GLY A 155 -7.38 16.02 -4.90
C GLY A 155 -6.16 15.21 -5.38
N PRO A 156 -6.24 13.87 -5.30
CA PRO A 156 -5.13 13.00 -5.69
C PRO A 156 -4.81 13.17 -7.18
N PRO A 157 -3.53 12.97 -7.55
CA PRO A 157 -3.13 12.93 -8.95
C PRO A 157 -3.91 11.89 -9.75
N GLU A 158 -4.07 12.15 -11.02
CA GLU A 158 -4.64 11.21 -11.99
C GLU A 158 -3.70 11.11 -13.20
N LEU A 159 -3.49 9.89 -13.68
CA LEU A 159 -2.70 9.63 -14.88
C LEU A 159 -3.49 8.71 -15.81
N MET A 160 -3.95 9.24 -16.95
CA MET A 160 -4.69 8.49 -17.98
C MET A 160 -5.86 7.68 -17.38
N GLY A 161 -6.69 8.34 -16.55
CA GLY A 161 -7.88 7.75 -15.90
C GLY A 161 -7.58 6.91 -14.66
N GLN A 162 -6.31 6.83 -14.21
CA GLN A 162 -5.93 6.11 -12.99
C GLN A 162 -5.61 7.10 -11.87
N LEU A 163 -6.38 7.00 -10.76
CA LEU A 163 -6.13 7.79 -9.55
C LEU A 163 -4.96 7.20 -8.78
N PHE A 164 -4.15 8.08 -8.20
CA PHE A 164 -3.08 7.70 -7.31
C PHE A 164 -3.61 7.33 -5.92
N HIS A 165 -2.97 6.36 -5.29
CA HIS A 165 -3.20 5.99 -3.91
C HIS A 165 -2.45 6.93 -2.98
N TYR A 166 -3.09 7.33 -1.88
CA TYR A 166 -2.47 8.14 -0.83
C TYR A 166 -1.85 7.25 0.24
N PHE A 167 -0.60 7.53 0.58
CA PHE A 167 0.10 6.94 1.72
C PHE A 167 0.40 8.03 2.74
N GLU A 168 -0.17 7.87 3.93
CA GLU A 168 0.06 8.80 5.04
C GLU A 168 1.46 8.65 5.66
N SER A 169 1.83 9.60 6.50
CA SER A 169 3.03 9.52 7.33
C SER A 169 2.60 9.47 8.81
N PRO A 170 3.26 8.64 9.67
CA PRO A 170 4.40 7.77 9.36
C PRO A 170 4.01 6.52 8.59
N ASN A 171 4.90 6.04 7.70
CA ASN A 171 4.72 4.82 6.94
C ASN A 171 5.97 3.92 7.02
N ARG A 172 5.83 2.67 6.57
CA ARG A 172 6.92 1.67 6.63
C ARG A 172 8.19 2.06 5.88
N PHE A 173 8.10 3.01 4.96
CA PHE A 173 9.21 3.47 4.14
C PHE A 173 9.97 4.64 4.79
N GLY A 174 9.47 5.20 5.90
CA GLY A 174 10.04 6.39 6.53
C GLY A 174 9.91 7.67 5.69
N LEU A 175 9.03 7.66 4.70
CA LEU A 175 8.76 8.79 3.82
C LEU A 175 7.73 9.74 4.44
N LYS A 176 7.75 11.00 3.99
CA LYS A 176 6.60 11.90 4.16
C LYS A 176 5.39 11.31 3.45
N ALA A 177 4.19 11.84 3.69
CA ALA A 177 3.01 11.44 2.95
C ALA A 177 3.20 11.64 1.44
N PHE A 178 2.75 10.69 0.65
CA PHE A 178 2.94 10.70 -0.80
C PHE A 178 1.74 10.09 -1.54
N TYR A 179 1.60 10.48 -2.79
CA TYR A 179 0.71 9.82 -3.76
C TYR A 179 1.53 8.88 -4.64
N THR A 180 0.99 7.71 -4.95
CA THR A 180 1.66 6.72 -5.79
C THR A 180 0.68 5.98 -6.70
N LEU A 181 1.15 5.58 -7.88
CA LEU A 181 0.42 4.75 -8.84
C LEU A 181 1.33 3.63 -9.35
N HIS A 182 1.09 2.41 -8.86
CA HIS A 182 1.78 1.21 -9.27
C HIS A 182 1.24 0.71 -10.62
N VAL A 183 2.11 0.34 -11.55
CA VAL A 183 1.73 -0.14 -12.89
C VAL A 183 2.48 -1.43 -13.22
N TRP A 184 1.77 -2.57 -13.17
CA TRP A 184 2.29 -3.89 -13.57
C TRP A 184 2.34 -4.01 -15.09
N ALA A 185 3.31 -3.35 -15.71
CA ALA A 185 3.39 -3.26 -17.17
C ALA A 185 4.05 -4.49 -17.81
N TRP A 186 4.92 -5.21 -17.09
CA TRP A 186 5.73 -6.32 -17.62
C TRP A 186 5.39 -7.69 -17.01
N LYS A 187 4.53 -7.70 -16.00
CA LYS A 187 4.06 -8.91 -15.33
C LYS A 187 2.55 -8.77 -15.08
N ASP A 188 1.77 -9.66 -15.68
CA ASP A 188 0.32 -9.63 -15.52
C ASP A 188 -0.06 -9.96 -14.07
N ASN A 189 -0.81 -9.06 -13.42
CA ASN A 189 -1.28 -9.23 -12.07
C ASN A 189 -2.76 -9.66 -12.07
N PRO A 190 -3.10 -10.84 -11.50
CA PRO A 190 -4.47 -11.32 -11.48
C PRO A 190 -5.43 -10.42 -10.68
N ASN A 191 -4.91 -9.58 -9.79
CA ASN A 191 -5.69 -8.64 -8.99
C ASN A 191 -5.86 -7.27 -9.67
N GLY A 192 -5.31 -7.09 -10.88
CA GLY A 192 -5.36 -5.85 -11.66
C GLY A 192 -4.00 -5.19 -11.86
N ALA A 193 -3.88 -4.43 -12.95
CA ALA A 193 -2.61 -3.83 -13.35
C ALA A 193 -2.17 -2.65 -12.48
N PHE A 194 -3.07 -2.08 -11.66
CA PHE A 194 -2.83 -0.85 -10.89
C PHE A 194 -2.95 -1.03 -9.37
N VAL A 195 -2.84 -2.26 -8.91
CA VAL A 195 -2.81 -2.58 -7.47
C VAL A 195 -1.36 -2.73 -6.99
N ASN A 196 -1.13 -2.43 -5.72
CA ASN A 196 0.23 -2.42 -5.17
C ASN A 196 0.86 -3.82 -5.08
N TRP A 197 0.09 -4.86 -4.72
CA TRP A 197 0.60 -6.18 -4.41
C TRP A 197 0.38 -7.18 -5.53
N HIS A 198 1.38 -8.03 -5.77
CA HIS A 198 1.30 -9.12 -6.73
C HIS A 198 1.47 -10.47 -6.04
N PRO A 199 0.48 -11.39 -6.09
CA PRO A 199 0.52 -12.64 -5.33
C PRO A 199 1.63 -13.59 -5.77
N ALA A 200 2.12 -13.48 -7.02
CA ALA A 200 3.20 -14.31 -7.55
C ALA A 200 4.57 -13.60 -7.59
N VAL A 201 4.72 -12.41 -6.98
CA VAL A 201 6.02 -11.79 -6.73
C VAL A 201 6.47 -12.12 -5.32
N SER A 202 7.76 -12.42 -5.15
CA SER A 202 8.32 -12.86 -3.88
C SER A 202 9.71 -12.28 -3.65
N CYS A 203 9.97 -11.84 -2.41
CA CYS A 203 11.29 -11.40 -1.98
C CYS A 203 12.22 -12.54 -1.52
N LYS A 204 11.78 -13.80 -1.54
CA LYS A 204 12.55 -14.94 -1.00
C LYS A 204 13.89 -15.17 -1.68
N LEU A 205 14.04 -14.73 -2.93
CA LEU A 205 15.26 -14.87 -3.71
C LEU A 205 16.19 -13.64 -3.61
N PHE A 206 15.79 -12.63 -2.85
CA PHE A 206 16.60 -11.45 -2.64
C PHE A 206 17.43 -11.58 -1.36
N ASN A 207 18.77 -11.47 -1.49
CA ASN A 207 19.71 -11.62 -0.37
C ASN A 207 19.95 -10.31 0.40
N GLY A 208 19.24 -9.24 0.07
CA GLY A 208 19.35 -7.94 0.72
C GLY A 208 18.22 -7.70 1.74
N PRO A 209 18.11 -6.47 2.27
CA PRO A 209 17.07 -6.11 3.23
C PRO A 209 15.67 -6.20 2.60
N THR A 210 14.69 -6.60 3.41
CA THR A 210 13.27 -6.62 3.06
C THR A 210 12.50 -5.64 3.96
N SER A 211 11.49 -4.99 3.43
CA SER A 211 10.63 -4.04 4.13
C SER A 211 9.15 -4.37 3.94
#